data_cb0b071e6573276d2a0b7b50a1ed6dab
#
_entry.id   cb0b071e6573276d2a0b7b50a1ed6dab
#
_cell.length_a   1.000
_cell.length_b   1.000
_cell.length_c   1.000
_cell.angle_alpha   90.00
_cell.angle_beta   90.00
_cell.angle_gamma   90.00
#
_symmetry.space_group_name_H-M   'P 1'
#
loop_
_entity.id
_entity.type
_entity.pdbx_description
1 polymer ?
#
loop_
_entity_poly.entity_id
_entity_poly.type
_entity_poly.pdbx_seq_one_letter_code
_entity_poly.pdbx_strand_id
1 'polypeptide(L)'
;MIKVLVVDDHPMVREGLEAMFASEGGFDVVGLAANGEEAIALAGKTSPDVVLSDVRMPKMDGFTMLSHMLKVAPSARVILLAGMPLREEEARAEAEGAAGYLPKDVDQDRLSEAIKIAAAGGAFVREQFQSTPSLLTVREMDVLRLLAQGKQRDQIAAALGIGAESVKTHLKGIMNKLACPNATSAVGRAYELGILRA
;
A
#
# COMPACT_ATOMS: atom_id res chain seq x y z
N MET A 1 11.51 -12.99 22.00
CA MET A 1 11.68 -11.94 20.98
C MET A 1 10.79 -12.33 19.81
N ILE A 2 10.07 -11.39 19.21
CA ILE A 2 9.20 -11.64 18.05
C ILE A 2 10.09 -11.68 16.81
N LYS A 3 10.02 -12.78 16.05
CA LYS A 3 10.79 -12.96 14.82
C LYS A 3 10.10 -12.23 13.68
N VAL A 4 10.77 -11.24 13.11
CA VAL A 4 10.24 -10.40 12.03
C VAL A 4 11.00 -10.65 10.73
N LEU A 5 10.28 -10.96 9.64
CA LEU A 5 10.79 -10.98 8.29
C LEU A 5 10.37 -9.69 7.59
N VAL A 6 11.33 -8.91 7.08
CA VAL A 6 11.08 -7.65 6.38
C VAL A 6 11.19 -7.85 4.87
N VAL A 7 10.18 -7.39 4.14
CA VAL A 7 10.05 -7.58 2.69
C VAL A 7 9.75 -6.24 2.03
N ASP A 8 10.71 -5.67 1.32
CA ASP A 8 10.57 -4.41 0.58
C ASP A 8 11.59 -4.37 -0.56
N ASP A 9 11.25 -3.85 -1.72
CA ASP A 9 12.20 -3.76 -2.84
C ASP A 9 13.21 -2.62 -2.67
N HIS A 10 12.96 -1.66 -1.75
CA HIS A 10 13.85 -0.55 -1.44
C HIS A 10 14.88 -0.93 -0.36
N PRO A 11 16.19 -1.00 -0.66
CA PRO A 11 17.20 -1.37 0.32
C PRO A 11 17.20 -0.50 1.59
N MET A 12 17.06 0.84 1.41
CA MET A 12 17.06 1.77 2.54
C MET A 12 15.89 1.55 3.51
N VAL A 13 14.73 1.09 3.02
CA VAL A 13 13.59 0.76 3.88
C VAL A 13 13.89 -0.47 4.71
N ARG A 14 14.44 -1.53 4.10
CA ARG A 14 14.84 -2.75 4.81
C ARG A 14 15.88 -2.49 5.90
N GLU A 15 16.95 -1.77 5.55
CA GLU A 15 18.02 -1.38 6.48
C GLU A 15 17.49 -0.48 7.62
N GLY A 16 16.60 0.46 7.29
CA GLY A 16 15.97 1.34 8.27
C GLY A 16 15.10 0.58 9.27
N LEU A 17 14.28 -0.36 8.81
CA LEU A 17 13.45 -1.19 9.68
C LEU A 17 14.30 -2.14 10.54
N GLU A 18 15.35 -2.74 9.97
CA GLU A 18 16.29 -3.58 10.73
C GLU A 18 16.95 -2.79 11.85
N ALA A 19 17.50 -1.61 11.56
CA ALA A 19 18.11 -0.74 12.56
C ALA A 19 17.14 -0.28 13.64
N MET A 20 15.89 0.04 13.24
CA MET A 20 14.82 0.41 14.15
C MET A 20 14.51 -0.71 15.16
N PHE A 21 14.29 -1.94 14.68
CA PHE A 21 13.99 -3.09 15.53
C PHE A 21 15.19 -3.49 16.42
N ALA A 22 16.41 -3.34 15.92
CA ALA A 22 17.62 -3.57 16.72
C ALA A 22 17.74 -2.57 17.90
N SER A 23 17.31 -1.32 17.70
CA SER A 23 17.36 -0.27 18.72
C SER A 23 16.27 -0.38 19.78
N GLU A 24 15.07 -0.81 19.39
CA GLU A 24 13.91 -0.87 20.29
C GLU A 24 13.98 -2.07 21.25
N GLY A 25 14.54 -3.18 20.79
CA GLY A 25 14.54 -4.45 21.52
C GLY A 25 13.18 -5.16 21.47
N GLY A 26 13.17 -6.45 21.83
CA GLY A 26 11.97 -7.30 21.78
C GLY A 26 11.67 -7.93 20.42
N PHE A 27 12.35 -7.49 19.37
CA PHE A 27 12.25 -8.01 18.00
C PHE A 27 13.55 -8.68 17.56
N ASP A 28 13.42 -9.65 16.67
CA ASP A 28 14.53 -10.36 16.03
C ASP A 28 14.29 -10.37 14.52
N VAL A 29 15.04 -9.59 13.74
CA VAL A 29 14.91 -9.55 12.28
C VAL A 29 15.59 -10.80 11.71
N VAL A 30 14.79 -11.82 11.42
CA VAL A 30 15.27 -13.14 10.97
C VAL A 30 15.55 -13.20 9.46
N GLY A 31 15.26 -12.14 8.73
CA GLY A 31 15.60 -12.02 7.32
C GLY A 31 15.14 -10.73 6.68
N LEU A 32 15.82 -10.37 5.59
CA LEU A 32 15.49 -9.25 4.72
C LEU A 32 15.29 -9.80 3.30
N ALA A 33 14.15 -9.53 2.68
CA ALA A 33 13.82 -9.97 1.33
C ALA A 33 13.54 -8.77 0.41
N ALA A 34 14.00 -8.81 -0.82
CA ALA A 34 13.79 -7.76 -1.80
C ALA A 34 12.52 -7.96 -2.67
N ASN A 35 11.84 -9.10 -2.53
CA ASN A 35 10.63 -9.45 -3.27
C ASN A 35 9.92 -10.63 -2.60
N GLY A 36 8.68 -10.92 -3.08
CA GLY A 36 7.87 -11.98 -2.50
C GLY A 36 8.46 -13.40 -2.64
N GLU A 37 9.21 -13.70 -3.71
CA GLU A 37 9.83 -15.03 -3.89
C GLU A 37 10.91 -15.28 -2.84
N GLU A 38 11.78 -14.30 -2.59
CA GLU A 38 12.77 -14.35 -1.53
C GLU A 38 12.15 -14.47 -0.15
N ALA A 39 11.05 -13.72 0.09
CA ALA A 39 10.31 -13.78 1.35
C ALA A 39 9.77 -15.18 1.65
N ILE A 40 9.17 -15.85 0.66
CA ILE A 40 8.65 -17.21 0.79
C ILE A 40 9.77 -18.19 1.09
N ALA A 41 10.91 -18.08 0.38
CA ALA A 41 12.06 -18.94 0.59
C ALA A 41 12.71 -18.76 1.98
N LEU A 42 12.76 -17.52 2.48
CA LEU A 42 13.26 -17.21 3.83
C LEU A 42 12.30 -17.67 4.91
N ALA A 43 10.99 -17.46 4.75
CA ALA A 43 9.98 -17.85 5.73
C ALA A 43 10.02 -19.37 6.04
N GLY A 44 10.23 -20.21 5.01
CA GLY A 44 10.40 -21.65 5.19
C GLY A 44 11.64 -22.06 5.99
N LYS A 45 12.65 -21.20 6.07
CA LYS A 45 13.91 -21.47 6.79
C LYS A 45 13.92 -20.86 8.20
N THR A 46 13.33 -19.69 8.36
CA THR A 46 13.46 -18.88 9.58
C THR A 46 12.24 -18.97 10.50
N SER A 47 11.11 -19.44 9.97
CA SER A 47 9.84 -19.53 10.70
C SER A 47 9.51 -18.21 11.44
N PRO A 48 9.27 -17.11 10.71
CA PRO A 48 8.96 -15.82 11.31
C PRO A 48 7.60 -15.84 12.02
N ASP A 49 7.47 -15.06 13.08
CA ASP A 49 6.19 -14.81 13.75
C ASP A 49 5.36 -13.77 12.96
N VAL A 50 6.05 -12.74 12.44
CA VAL A 50 5.44 -11.66 11.65
C VAL A 50 6.25 -11.40 10.38
N VAL A 51 5.55 -11.17 9.27
CA VAL A 51 6.11 -10.73 8.00
C VAL A 51 5.60 -9.31 7.73
N LEU A 52 6.52 -8.35 7.63
CA LEU A 52 6.23 -7.01 7.17
C LEU A 52 6.52 -6.93 5.68
N SER A 53 5.52 -6.65 4.87
CA SER A 53 5.70 -6.64 3.41
C SER A 53 5.18 -5.36 2.78
N ASP A 54 6.00 -4.78 1.90
CA ASP A 54 5.45 -3.82 0.95
C ASP A 54 4.36 -4.45 0.09
N VAL A 55 3.33 -3.65 -0.23
CA VAL A 55 2.27 -4.03 -1.18
C VAL A 55 2.81 -4.05 -2.61
N ARG A 56 3.66 -3.09 -2.97
CA ARG A 56 4.09 -2.86 -4.36
C ARG A 56 5.55 -3.27 -4.56
N MET A 57 5.76 -4.48 -5.02
CA MET A 57 7.10 -5.00 -5.31
C MET A 57 7.17 -5.57 -6.74
N PRO A 58 8.35 -5.56 -7.38
CA PRO A 58 8.55 -6.22 -8.65
C PRO A 58 8.44 -7.75 -8.52
N LYS A 59 8.16 -8.43 -9.62
CA LYS A 59 7.99 -9.89 -9.76
C LYS A 59 6.75 -10.43 -9.02
N MET A 60 6.68 -10.27 -7.70
CA MET A 60 5.59 -10.73 -6.86
C MET A 60 5.19 -9.63 -5.89
N ASP A 61 3.96 -9.13 -6.01
CA ASP A 61 3.41 -8.13 -5.11
C ASP A 61 3.05 -8.71 -3.72
N GLY A 62 2.80 -7.81 -2.75
CA GLY A 62 2.52 -8.21 -1.36
C GLY A 62 1.25 -9.06 -1.21
N PHE A 63 0.23 -8.86 -2.03
CA PHE A 63 -0.99 -9.66 -1.98
C PHE A 63 -0.77 -11.07 -2.53
N THR A 64 -0.07 -11.18 -3.65
CA THR A 64 0.32 -12.48 -4.20
C THR A 64 1.21 -13.23 -3.23
N MET A 65 2.20 -12.55 -2.62
CA MET A 65 3.06 -13.11 -1.58
C MET A 65 2.25 -13.57 -0.37
N LEU A 66 1.28 -12.79 0.12
CA LEU A 66 0.39 -13.15 1.23
C LEU A 66 -0.29 -14.50 0.98
N SER A 67 -0.88 -14.68 -0.20
CA SER A 67 -1.59 -15.92 -0.55
C SER A 67 -0.69 -17.17 -0.56
N HIS A 68 0.60 -17.00 -0.89
CA HIS A 68 1.59 -18.07 -0.83
C HIS A 68 2.13 -18.28 0.58
N MET A 69 2.35 -17.19 1.31
CA MET A 69 2.85 -17.22 2.69
C MET A 69 1.93 -18.01 3.62
N LEU A 70 0.61 -17.82 3.51
CA LEU A 70 -0.39 -18.56 4.28
C LEU A 70 -0.34 -20.09 4.04
N LYS A 71 0.23 -20.54 2.91
CA LYS A 71 0.40 -21.97 2.61
C LYS A 71 1.74 -22.51 3.12
N VAL A 72 2.81 -21.73 3.00
CA VAL A 72 4.19 -22.15 3.34
C VAL A 72 4.49 -21.96 4.82
N ALA A 73 3.99 -20.89 5.41
CA ALA A 73 4.17 -20.55 6.81
C ALA A 73 2.83 -20.11 7.45
N PRO A 74 1.88 -21.01 7.65
CA PRO A 74 0.52 -20.67 8.09
C PRO A 74 0.45 -20.03 9.48
N SER A 75 1.49 -20.15 10.29
CA SER A 75 1.61 -19.49 11.59
C SER A 75 2.11 -18.05 11.50
N ALA A 76 2.76 -17.68 10.40
CA ALA A 76 3.28 -16.34 10.21
C ALA A 76 2.14 -15.33 9.97
N ARG A 77 2.18 -14.21 10.66
CA ARG A 77 1.20 -13.14 10.56
C ARG A 77 1.72 -12.06 9.61
N VAL A 78 1.02 -11.81 8.51
CA VAL A 78 1.45 -10.86 7.48
C VAL A 78 0.82 -9.50 7.71
N ILE A 79 1.64 -8.45 7.83
CA ILE A 79 1.23 -7.05 7.82
C ILE A 79 1.69 -6.45 6.49
N LEU A 80 0.77 -5.88 5.74
CA LEU A 80 1.05 -5.20 4.48
C LEU A 80 1.30 -3.71 4.73
N LEU A 81 2.37 -3.19 4.15
CA LEU A 81 2.77 -1.78 4.22
C LEU A 81 2.52 -1.12 2.86
N ALA A 82 1.75 -0.04 2.82
CA ALA A 82 1.41 0.67 1.59
C ALA A 82 1.99 2.08 1.58
N GLY A 83 2.67 2.45 0.51
CA GLY A 83 3.16 3.82 0.34
C GLY A 83 2.02 4.83 0.13
N MET A 84 0.87 4.36 -0.37
CA MET A 84 -0.37 5.12 -0.47
C MET A 84 -1.51 4.17 -0.14
N PRO A 85 -1.96 4.14 1.10
CA PRO A 85 -2.99 3.22 1.54
C PRO A 85 -4.34 3.54 0.91
N LEU A 86 -5.06 2.49 0.49
CA LEU A 86 -6.38 2.56 -0.11
C LEU A 86 -7.36 1.70 0.69
N ARG A 87 -8.58 2.21 0.95
CA ARG A 87 -9.62 1.47 1.67
C ARG A 87 -10.00 0.14 0.99
N GLU A 88 -9.98 0.10 -0.33
CA GLU A 88 -10.25 -1.11 -1.10
C GLU A 88 -9.16 -2.17 -0.88
N GLU A 89 -7.88 -1.75 -0.81
CA GLU A 89 -6.76 -2.64 -0.51
C GLU A 89 -6.77 -3.08 0.97
N GLU A 90 -7.17 -2.21 1.90
CA GLU A 90 -7.35 -2.58 3.31
C GLU A 90 -8.41 -3.67 3.47
N ALA A 91 -9.60 -3.47 2.88
CA ALA A 91 -10.67 -4.45 2.91
C ALA A 91 -10.26 -5.78 2.24
N ARG A 92 -9.51 -5.71 1.14
CA ARG A 92 -8.95 -6.87 0.46
C ARG A 92 -7.93 -7.59 1.36
N ALA A 93 -7.02 -6.87 2.00
CA ALA A 93 -6.02 -7.44 2.90
C ALA A 93 -6.66 -8.22 4.05
N GLU A 94 -7.70 -7.65 4.68
CA GLU A 94 -8.46 -8.31 5.74
C GLU A 94 -9.17 -9.57 5.22
N ALA A 95 -9.83 -9.48 4.08
CA ALA A 95 -10.54 -10.61 3.47
C ALA A 95 -9.60 -11.75 3.02
N GLU A 96 -8.39 -11.43 2.57
CA GLU A 96 -7.37 -12.39 2.16
C GLU A 96 -6.53 -12.94 3.34
N GLY A 97 -6.82 -12.53 4.58
CA GLY A 97 -6.22 -13.10 5.79
C GLY A 97 -4.92 -12.43 6.23
N ALA A 98 -4.63 -11.22 5.79
CA ALA A 98 -3.55 -10.44 6.40
C ALA A 98 -3.84 -10.16 7.88
N ALA A 99 -2.80 -9.95 8.68
CA ALA A 99 -2.92 -9.53 10.07
C ALA A 99 -3.03 -8.02 10.23
N GLY A 100 -2.69 -7.26 9.20
CA GLY A 100 -2.82 -5.81 9.20
C GLY A 100 -2.50 -5.19 7.84
N TYR A 101 -2.91 -3.93 7.71
CA TYR A 101 -2.62 -3.07 6.55
C TYR A 101 -2.35 -1.65 7.05
N LEU A 102 -1.14 -1.16 6.85
CA LEU A 102 -0.65 0.08 7.41
C LEU A 102 0.03 0.96 6.33
N PRO A 103 0.09 2.28 6.51
CA PRO A 103 0.92 3.14 5.68
C PRO A 103 2.41 2.87 5.94
N LYS A 104 3.27 3.04 4.93
CA LYS A 104 4.74 2.94 5.10
C LYS A 104 5.34 4.05 5.98
N ASP A 105 4.64 5.18 6.11
CA ASP A 105 5.02 6.32 6.93
C ASP A 105 4.41 6.29 8.34
N VAL A 106 3.89 5.11 8.75
CA VAL A 106 3.43 4.88 10.14
C VAL A 106 4.59 5.12 11.11
N ASP A 107 4.29 5.74 12.25
CA ASP A 107 5.32 5.95 13.27
C ASP A 107 5.81 4.64 13.89
N GLN A 108 7.03 4.70 14.46
CA GLN A 108 7.72 3.53 14.99
C GLN A 108 6.93 2.83 16.11
N ASP A 109 6.38 3.60 17.05
CA ASP A 109 5.67 3.05 18.22
C ASP A 109 4.42 2.30 17.75
N ARG A 110 3.72 2.87 16.77
CA ARG A 110 2.51 2.26 16.21
C ARG A 110 2.81 1.00 15.40
N LEU A 111 3.90 1.00 14.62
CA LEU A 111 4.34 -0.19 13.88
C LEU A 111 4.70 -1.32 14.85
N SER A 112 5.43 -1.00 15.90
CA SER A 112 5.82 -1.96 16.95
C SER A 112 4.62 -2.54 17.69
N GLU A 113 3.63 -1.70 18.00
CA GLU A 113 2.36 -2.15 18.59
C GLU A 113 1.61 -3.10 17.65
N ALA A 114 1.52 -2.73 16.36
CA ALA A 114 0.89 -3.55 15.34
C ALA A 114 1.50 -4.94 15.23
N ILE A 115 2.84 -5.03 15.25
CA ILE A 115 3.57 -6.30 15.22
C ILE A 115 3.27 -7.13 16.47
N LYS A 116 3.25 -6.51 17.66
CA LYS A 116 2.93 -7.21 18.92
C LYS A 116 1.50 -7.78 18.90
N ILE A 117 0.52 -6.99 18.42
CA ILE A 117 -0.86 -7.44 18.26
C ILE A 117 -0.95 -8.61 17.26
N ALA A 118 -0.30 -8.49 16.10
CA ALA A 118 -0.30 -9.54 15.09
C ALA A 118 0.35 -10.84 15.60
N ALA A 119 1.53 -10.75 16.22
CA ALA A 119 2.23 -11.89 16.79
C ALA A 119 1.42 -12.62 17.88
N ALA A 120 0.63 -11.89 18.65
CA ALA A 120 -0.29 -12.47 19.64
C ALA A 120 -1.56 -13.08 19.02
N GLY A 121 -1.73 -13.08 17.70
CA GLY A 121 -2.94 -13.56 17.04
C GLY A 121 -4.14 -12.63 17.22
N GLY A 122 -3.90 -11.35 17.50
CA GLY A 122 -4.93 -10.34 17.71
C GLY A 122 -5.74 -10.02 16.43
N ALA A 123 -6.70 -9.10 16.57
CA ALA A 123 -7.55 -8.66 15.48
C ALA A 123 -6.73 -7.97 14.38
N PHE A 124 -7.31 -7.87 13.17
CA PHE A 124 -6.72 -7.17 12.05
C PHE A 124 -6.31 -5.74 12.43
N VAL A 125 -5.02 -5.43 12.25
CA VAL A 125 -4.49 -4.11 12.60
C VAL A 125 -4.63 -3.18 11.41
N ARG A 126 -5.31 -2.07 11.64
CA ARG A 126 -5.43 -0.98 10.69
C ARG A 126 -5.02 0.33 11.33
N GLU A 127 -4.44 1.21 10.57
CA GLU A 127 -4.40 2.62 10.93
C GLU A 127 -5.79 3.18 10.67
N GLN A 128 -6.34 3.93 11.64
CA GLN A 128 -7.41 4.84 11.25
C GLN A 128 -6.76 5.84 10.30
N PHE A 129 -6.78 5.51 8.99
CA PHE A 129 -6.48 6.55 8.04
C PHE A 129 -7.42 7.70 8.41
N GLN A 130 -6.87 8.72 9.07
CA GLN A 130 -7.46 10.02 8.86
C GLN A 130 -7.43 10.10 7.34
N SER A 131 -8.53 9.74 6.72
CA SER A 131 -8.74 10.03 5.35
C SER A 131 -8.46 11.52 5.26
N THR A 132 -7.26 11.87 4.84
CA THR A 132 -7.17 13.05 3.99
C THR A 132 -8.23 12.72 2.98
N PRO A 133 -9.43 13.34 3.00
CA PRO A 133 -10.53 12.93 2.14
C PRO A 133 -9.88 12.87 0.79
N SER A 134 -9.91 11.68 0.15
CA SER A 134 -9.31 11.49 -1.17
C SER A 134 -9.66 12.77 -1.90
N LEU A 135 -8.67 13.64 -2.15
CA LEU A 135 -8.95 14.98 -2.71
C LEU A 135 -9.90 14.84 -3.90
N LEU A 136 -9.88 13.62 -4.48
CA LEU A 136 -10.70 13.24 -5.62
C LEU A 136 -11.59 12.03 -5.25
N THR A 137 -12.83 12.06 -5.71
CA THR A 137 -13.72 10.89 -5.67
C THR A 137 -13.19 9.77 -6.58
N VAL A 138 -13.68 8.54 -6.43
CA VAL A 138 -13.34 7.40 -7.31
C VAL A 138 -13.53 7.78 -8.79
N ARG A 139 -14.65 8.41 -9.14
CA ARG A 139 -14.92 8.86 -10.52
C ARG A 139 -13.99 9.96 -11.01
N GLU A 140 -13.62 10.89 -10.15
CA GLU A 140 -12.60 11.91 -10.47
C GLU A 140 -11.24 11.28 -10.67
N MET A 141 -10.88 10.26 -9.90
CA MET A 141 -9.64 9.51 -10.06
C MET A 141 -9.61 8.75 -11.39
N ASP A 142 -10.70 8.06 -11.77
CA ASP A 142 -10.80 7.37 -13.05
C ASP A 142 -10.64 8.33 -14.23
N VAL A 143 -11.28 9.49 -14.17
CA VAL A 143 -11.16 10.56 -15.18
C VAL A 143 -9.72 11.07 -15.24
N LEU A 144 -9.08 11.33 -14.09
CA LEU A 144 -7.72 11.84 -14.01
C LEU A 144 -6.68 10.85 -14.58
N ARG A 145 -6.83 9.56 -14.30
CA ARG A 145 -5.96 8.49 -14.86
C ARG A 145 -6.04 8.43 -16.39
N LEU A 146 -7.23 8.48 -16.94
CA LEU A 146 -7.42 8.46 -18.40
C LEU A 146 -6.91 9.76 -19.06
N LEU A 147 -7.06 10.90 -18.38
CA LEU A 147 -6.50 12.17 -18.82
C LEU A 147 -4.96 12.12 -18.83
N ALA A 148 -4.33 11.55 -17.81
CA ALA A 148 -2.89 11.37 -17.73
C ALA A 148 -2.33 10.45 -18.85
N GLN A 149 -3.15 9.51 -19.36
CA GLN A 149 -2.86 8.70 -20.53
C GLN A 149 -3.02 9.45 -21.86
N GLY A 150 -3.31 10.76 -21.83
CA GLY A 150 -3.51 11.59 -23.03
C GLY A 150 -4.87 11.43 -23.71
N LYS A 151 -5.84 10.76 -23.07
CA LYS A 151 -7.19 10.60 -23.65
C LYS A 151 -7.97 11.92 -23.64
N GLN A 152 -8.66 12.18 -24.73
CA GLN A 152 -9.55 13.33 -24.85
C GLN A 152 -10.91 13.05 -24.19
N ARG A 153 -11.69 14.11 -23.93
CA ARG A 153 -12.97 14.05 -23.21
C ARG A 153 -13.92 12.96 -23.73
N ASP A 154 -14.08 12.88 -25.07
CA ASP A 154 -15.01 11.91 -25.66
C ASP A 154 -14.51 10.47 -25.52
N GLN A 155 -13.20 10.26 -25.54
CA GLN A 155 -12.55 8.97 -25.29
C GLN A 155 -12.71 8.55 -23.82
N ILE A 156 -12.59 9.51 -22.89
CA ILE A 156 -12.79 9.28 -21.45
C ILE A 156 -14.27 8.92 -21.21
N ALA A 157 -15.21 9.67 -21.83
CA ALA A 157 -16.63 9.42 -21.74
C ALA A 157 -16.98 8.00 -22.20
N ALA A 158 -16.48 7.60 -23.36
CA ALA A 158 -16.66 6.26 -23.91
C ALA A 158 -16.06 5.16 -23.01
N ALA A 159 -14.83 5.38 -22.50
CA ALA A 159 -14.14 4.41 -21.65
C ALA A 159 -14.84 4.19 -20.29
N LEU A 160 -15.49 5.22 -19.76
CA LEU A 160 -16.18 5.17 -18.46
C LEU A 160 -17.70 4.93 -18.56
N GLY A 161 -18.23 4.84 -19.77
CA GLY A 161 -19.67 4.68 -20.00
C GLY A 161 -20.52 5.85 -19.49
N ILE A 162 -20.03 7.10 -19.57
CA ILE A 162 -20.72 8.30 -19.10
C ILE A 162 -20.79 9.37 -20.20
N GLY A 163 -21.63 10.38 -20.00
CA GLY A 163 -21.75 11.49 -20.97
C GLY A 163 -20.54 12.44 -20.92
N ALA A 164 -20.22 13.10 -22.05
CA ALA A 164 -19.13 14.07 -22.14
C ALA A 164 -19.29 15.26 -21.17
N GLU A 165 -20.53 15.69 -20.89
CA GLU A 165 -20.82 16.72 -19.88
C GLU A 165 -20.51 16.24 -18.44
N SER A 166 -20.71 14.95 -18.15
CA SER A 166 -20.31 14.37 -16.87
C SER A 166 -18.79 14.38 -16.70
N VAL A 167 -18.03 14.06 -17.76
CA VAL A 167 -16.56 14.18 -17.75
C VAL A 167 -16.12 15.62 -17.47
N LYS A 168 -16.76 16.61 -18.11
CA LYS A 168 -16.48 18.03 -17.88
C LYS A 168 -16.75 18.44 -16.42
N THR A 169 -17.82 17.93 -15.83
CA THR A 169 -18.15 18.16 -14.41
C THR A 169 -17.08 17.58 -13.50
N HIS A 170 -16.65 16.34 -13.75
CA HIS A 170 -15.56 15.70 -12.99
C HIS A 170 -14.24 16.46 -13.14
N LEU A 171 -13.87 16.87 -14.36
CA LEU A 171 -12.66 17.68 -14.59
C LEU A 171 -12.70 19.01 -13.82
N LYS A 172 -13.85 19.68 -13.79
CA LYS A 172 -14.01 20.90 -12.99
C LYS A 172 -13.85 20.62 -11.49
N GLY A 173 -14.40 19.51 -11.00
CA GLY A 173 -14.21 19.05 -9.61
C GLY A 173 -12.74 18.80 -9.29
N ILE A 174 -12.02 18.08 -10.16
CA ILE A 174 -10.59 17.80 -10.04
C ILE A 174 -9.78 19.11 -9.96
N MET A 175 -9.99 20.01 -10.93
CA MET A 175 -9.28 21.30 -10.98
C MET A 175 -9.50 22.14 -9.71
N ASN A 176 -10.73 22.21 -9.21
CA ASN A 176 -11.05 22.93 -7.98
C ASN A 176 -10.34 22.28 -6.76
N LYS A 177 -10.39 20.96 -6.65
CA LYS A 177 -9.81 20.22 -5.51
C LYS A 177 -8.28 20.25 -5.51
N LEU A 178 -7.65 20.24 -6.69
CA LEU A 178 -6.20 20.32 -6.84
C LEU A 178 -5.68 21.78 -6.93
N ALA A 179 -6.57 22.76 -6.87
CA ALA A 179 -6.28 24.19 -7.03
C ALA A 179 -5.51 24.49 -8.33
N CYS A 180 -5.95 23.91 -9.46
CA CYS A 180 -5.30 24.03 -10.75
C CYS A 180 -6.17 24.80 -11.77
N PRO A 181 -5.58 25.64 -12.65
CA PRO A 181 -6.34 26.45 -13.59
C PRO A 181 -6.83 25.65 -14.82
N ASN A 182 -6.24 24.50 -15.12
CA ASN A 182 -6.58 23.68 -16.27
C ASN A 182 -6.27 22.19 -16.05
N ALA A 183 -6.79 21.33 -16.95
CA ALA A 183 -6.67 19.89 -16.85
C ALA A 183 -5.21 19.39 -16.95
N THR A 184 -4.37 20.03 -17.76
CA THR A 184 -2.95 19.66 -17.89
C THR A 184 -2.19 19.94 -16.59
N SER A 185 -2.41 21.11 -15.99
CA SER A 185 -1.82 21.45 -14.68
C SER A 185 -2.31 20.53 -13.57
N ALA A 186 -3.57 20.06 -13.65
CA ALA A 186 -4.11 19.12 -12.69
C ALA A 186 -3.42 17.73 -12.76
N VAL A 187 -3.04 17.27 -13.95
CA VAL A 187 -2.24 16.04 -14.11
C VAL A 187 -0.85 16.24 -13.51
N GLY A 188 -0.15 17.32 -13.82
CA GLY A 188 1.16 17.63 -13.23
C GLY A 188 1.11 17.67 -11.69
N ARG A 189 0.11 18.40 -11.15
CA ARG A 189 -0.10 18.52 -9.70
C ARG A 189 -0.41 17.17 -9.04
N ALA A 190 -1.14 16.30 -9.75
CA ALA A 190 -1.45 14.97 -9.25
C ALA A 190 -0.20 14.07 -9.16
N TYR A 191 0.77 14.21 -10.07
CA TYR A 191 2.08 13.55 -9.94
C TYR A 191 2.90 14.12 -8.78
N GLU A 192 2.94 15.45 -8.62
CA GLU A 192 3.64 16.11 -7.50
C GLU A 192 3.10 15.67 -6.14
N LEU A 193 1.78 15.51 -6.02
CA LEU A 193 1.10 15.06 -4.80
C LEU A 193 1.11 13.53 -4.62
N GLY A 194 1.72 12.77 -5.56
CA GLY A 194 1.72 11.32 -5.53
C GLY A 194 0.35 10.66 -5.79
N ILE A 195 -0.65 11.43 -6.23
CA ILE A 195 -1.99 10.93 -6.60
C ILE A 195 -1.92 10.09 -7.88
N LEU A 196 -1.06 10.49 -8.83
CA LEU A 196 -0.68 9.71 -10.00
C LEU A 196 0.78 9.29 -9.89
N ARG A 197 1.10 8.13 -10.46
CA ARG A 197 2.47 7.62 -10.59
C ARG A 197 2.78 7.34 -12.05
N ALA A 198 4.05 7.51 -12.43
CA ALA A 198 4.54 7.19 -13.76
C ALA A 198 4.61 5.67 -13.99
#